data_92281bc9daef4c06cfd1a49d424ad88a
#
_entry.id   92281bc9daef4c06cfd1a49d424ad88a
#
_cell.length_a   1.000
_cell.length_b   1.000
_cell.length_c   1.000
_cell.angle_alpha   90.00
_cell.angle_beta   90.00
_cell.angle_gamma   90.00
#
_symmetry.space_group_name_H-M   'P 1'
#
loop_
_entity.id
_entity.type
_entity.pdbx_description
1 polymer ?
#
loop_
_entity_poly.entity_id
_entity_poly.type
_entity_poly.pdbx_seq_one_letter_code
_entity_poly.pdbx_strand_id
1 'polypeptide(L)'
;MNIEDFALVNAADVSTWHESADVLVVGFGAAGSSAAIEARHAGADVLVLERASGGGGTTCSATGHFYLGGGTRPQLANGIEDTADEMFNYLMANTPEPDAEKIRLYCDDSVSHFNWLVEQGVPFNDGFYRKKHYEQPTDECLIWSGNEKAWPISEQAKPA
;
A
#
# COMPACT_ATOMS: atom_id res chain seq x y z
N MET A 1 -30.04 -4.20 11.44
CA MET A 1 -29.52 -3.50 12.62
C MET A 1 -29.74 -2.02 12.36
N ASN A 2 -30.64 -1.39 13.11
CA ASN A 2 -30.95 0.04 12.94
C ASN A 2 -29.86 0.87 13.60
N ILE A 3 -29.48 1.99 12.98
CA ILE A 3 -28.50 2.93 13.54
C ILE A 3 -28.97 3.51 14.90
N GLU A 4 -30.27 3.52 15.14
CA GLU A 4 -30.91 3.94 16.39
C GLU A 4 -30.61 2.99 17.58
N ASP A 5 -30.11 1.77 17.33
CA ASP A 5 -29.72 0.82 18.36
C ASP A 5 -28.33 1.10 18.99
N PHE A 6 -27.60 2.09 18.48
CA PHE A 6 -26.30 2.49 19.00
C PHE A 6 -26.40 3.81 19.78
N ALA A 7 -26.76 3.74 21.04
CA ALA A 7 -26.66 4.87 21.95
C ALA A 7 -25.18 5.22 22.17
N LEU A 8 -24.81 6.48 22.02
CA LEU A 8 -23.51 6.97 22.45
C LEU A 8 -23.43 6.82 23.97
N VAL A 9 -22.46 6.05 24.44
CA VAL A 9 -22.20 5.83 25.85
C VAL A 9 -20.95 6.63 26.23
N ASN A 10 -21.02 7.39 27.31
CA ASN A 10 -19.82 8.05 27.84
C ASN A 10 -18.89 6.96 28.42
N ALA A 11 -17.61 7.04 28.12
CA ALA A 11 -16.60 6.10 28.64
C ALA A 11 -16.61 6.02 30.18
N ALA A 12 -16.94 7.12 30.87
CA ALA A 12 -17.06 7.15 32.32
C ALA A 12 -18.24 6.32 32.87
N ASP A 13 -19.23 6.02 32.03
CA ASP A 13 -20.42 5.23 32.43
C ASP A 13 -20.23 3.73 32.17
N VAL A 14 -19.11 3.32 31.53
CA VAL A 14 -18.76 1.92 31.29
C VAL A 14 -18.25 1.30 32.60
N SER A 15 -19.05 0.42 33.17
CA SER A 15 -18.74 -0.20 34.48
C SER A 15 -17.65 -1.28 34.38
N THR A 16 -17.41 -1.86 33.20
CA THR A 16 -16.45 -2.96 33.02
C THR A 16 -15.82 -2.88 31.65
N TRP A 17 -14.51 -2.84 31.61
CA TRP A 17 -13.71 -3.00 30.40
C TRP A 17 -13.18 -4.44 30.35
N HIS A 18 -13.30 -5.11 29.21
CA HIS A 18 -12.88 -6.50 29.05
C HIS A 18 -11.43 -6.61 28.59
N GLU A 19 -10.97 -5.61 27.85
CA GLU A 19 -9.62 -5.54 27.29
C GLU A 19 -9.04 -4.14 27.47
N SER A 20 -7.72 -4.05 27.46
CA SER A 20 -6.96 -2.81 27.52
C SER A 20 -5.74 -2.93 26.61
N ALA A 21 -5.43 -1.90 25.87
CA ALA A 21 -4.25 -1.82 25.01
C ALA A 21 -3.78 -0.38 24.88
N ASP A 22 -2.52 -0.18 24.49
CA ASP A 22 -1.98 1.15 24.20
C ASP A 22 -2.55 1.69 22.87
N VAL A 23 -2.76 0.80 21.89
CA VAL A 23 -3.30 1.14 20.58
C VAL A 23 -4.44 0.19 20.21
N LEU A 24 -5.59 0.77 19.91
CA LEU A 24 -6.74 0.05 19.39
C LEU A 24 -6.87 0.30 17.89
N VAL A 25 -6.77 -0.76 17.09
CA VAL A 25 -6.96 -0.73 15.65
C VAL A 25 -8.34 -1.29 15.30
N VAL A 26 -9.16 -0.52 14.59
CA VAL A 26 -10.49 -0.96 14.15
C VAL A 26 -10.48 -1.28 12.66
N GLY A 27 -10.62 -2.55 12.33
CA GLY A 27 -10.53 -3.11 10.99
C GLY A 27 -9.20 -3.78 10.72
N PHE A 28 -9.23 -5.00 10.16
CA PHE A 28 -8.06 -5.83 9.88
C PHE A 28 -7.85 -6.03 8.37
N GLY A 29 -7.95 -4.93 7.60
CA GLY A 29 -7.50 -4.83 6.21
C GLY A 29 -6.05 -4.35 6.14
N ALA A 30 -5.53 -4.00 4.95
CA ALA A 30 -4.14 -3.58 4.77
C ALA A 30 -3.74 -2.42 5.68
N ALA A 31 -4.55 -1.37 5.77
CA ALA A 31 -4.26 -0.21 6.61
C ALA A 31 -4.19 -0.57 8.10
N GLY A 32 -5.17 -1.34 8.59
CA GLY A 32 -5.18 -1.79 9.98
C GLY A 32 -4.02 -2.72 10.31
N SER A 33 -3.70 -3.65 9.41
CA SER A 33 -2.54 -4.54 9.58
C SER A 33 -1.23 -3.74 9.67
N SER A 34 -1.02 -2.80 8.75
CA SER A 34 0.19 -1.96 8.75
C SER A 34 0.29 -1.11 10.02
N ALA A 35 -0.81 -0.48 10.43
CA ALA A 35 -0.85 0.30 11.66
C ALA A 35 -0.54 -0.55 12.90
N ALA A 36 -1.09 -1.76 12.97
CA ALA A 36 -0.85 -2.69 14.08
C ALA A 36 0.62 -3.15 14.13
N ILE A 37 1.21 -3.47 12.98
CA ILE A 37 2.61 -3.87 12.87
C ILE A 37 3.52 -2.73 13.34
N GLU A 38 3.33 -1.52 12.84
CA GLU A 38 4.16 -0.37 13.21
C GLU A 38 4.00 0.01 14.69
N ALA A 39 2.78 0.01 15.21
CA ALA A 39 2.56 0.24 16.63
C ALA A 39 3.29 -0.83 17.49
N ARG A 40 3.25 -2.08 17.05
CA ARG A 40 3.95 -3.18 17.72
C ARG A 40 5.46 -3.06 17.65
N HIS A 41 6.02 -2.64 16.49
CA HIS A 41 7.44 -2.33 16.34
C HIS A 41 7.87 -1.18 17.25
N ALA A 42 7.00 -0.21 17.49
CA ALA A 42 7.22 0.87 18.44
C ALA A 42 7.13 0.43 19.92
N GLY A 43 6.80 -0.84 20.17
CA GLY A 43 6.73 -1.42 21.52
C GLY A 43 5.36 -1.32 22.20
N ALA A 44 4.34 -0.81 21.51
CA ALA A 44 2.99 -0.69 22.06
C ALA A 44 2.31 -2.07 22.23
N ASP A 45 1.43 -2.18 23.22
CA ASP A 45 0.44 -3.25 23.27
C ASP A 45 -0.72 -2.91 22.34
N VAL A 46 -1.07 -3.85 21.43
CA VAL A 46 -1.99 -3.58 20.31
C VAL A 46 -3.14 -4.55 20.32
N LEU A 47 -4.35 -4.00 20.31
CA LEU A 47 -5.59 -4.74 20.12
C LEU A 47 -6.18 -4.43 18.75
N VAL A 48 -6.47 -5.46 17.95
CA VAL A 48 -7.13 -5.31 16.65
C VAL A 48 -8.56 -5.83 16.74
N LEU A 49 -9.53 -5.01 16.39
CA LEU A 49 -10.92 -5.40 16.27
C LEU A 49 -11.32 -5.55 14.81
N GLU A 50 -11.87 -6.72 14.46
CA GLU A 50 -12.39 -6.99 13.12
C GLU A 50 -13.85 -7.45 13.22
N ARG A 51 -14.70 -6.90 12.34
CA ARG A 51 -16.12 -7.24 12.28
C ARG A 51 -16.40 -8.59 11.62
N ALA A 52 -15.57 -8.93 10.62
CA ALA A 52 -15.69 -10.19 9.89
C ALA A 52 -15.12 -11.36 10.71
N SER A 53 -15.38 -12.58 10.29
CA SER A 53 -14.84 -13.79 10.92
C SER A 53 -13.35 -14.01 10.70
N GLY A 54 -12.69 -13.16 9.91
CA GLY A 54 -11.26 -13.20 9.63
C GLY A 54 -10.74 -11.88 9.11
N GLY A 55 -9.43 -11.69 9.19
CA GLY A 55 -8.75 -10.50 8.67
C GLY A 55 -8.70 -10.46 7.14
N GLY A 56 -8.26 -9.32 6.61
CA GLY A 56 -8.05 -9.09 5.17
C GLY A 56 -8.92 -7.98 4.58
N GLY A 57 -10.15 -7.82 5.04
CA GLY A 57 -11.08 -6.82 4.51
C GLY A 57 -11.23 -6.91 2.98
N THR A 58 -11.41 -5.79 2.30
CA THR A 58 -11.42 -5.72 0.83
C THR A 58 -10.05 -6.00 0.21
N THR A 59 -8.97 -5.88 0.96
CA THR A 59 -7.61 -6.13 0.50
C THR A 59 -7.41 -7.58 0.07
N CYS A 60 -8.02 -8.54 0.74
CA CYS A 60 -7.93 -9.96 0.37
C CYS A 60 -8.63 -10.29 -0.95
N SER A 61 -9.46 -9.38 -1.47
CA SER A 61 -10.11 -9.50 -2.78
C SER A 61 -9.36 -8.76 -3.89
N ALA A 62 -8.25 -8.09 -3.57
CA ALA A 62 -7.40 -7.44 -4.55
C ALA A 62 -6.51 -8.46 -5.28
N THR A 63 -6.03 -8.09 -6.45
CA THR A 63 -5.15 -8.94 -7.28
C THR A 63 -3.71 -9.01 -6.76
N GLY A 64 -3.38 -8.27 -5.70
CA GLY A 64 -2.03 -8.24 -5.12
C GLY A 64 -1.05 -7.32 -5.84
N HIS A 65 -1.52 -6.49 -6.77
CA HIS A 65 -0.67 -5.51 -7.43
C HIS A 65 -0.38 -4.32 -6.50
N PHE A 66 0.90 -4.00 -6.36
CA PHE A 66 1.38 -2.79 -5.69
C PHE A 66 1.90 -1.81 -6.75
N TYR A 67 1.41 -0.59 -6.73
CA TYR A 67 1.95 0.46 -7.58
C TYR A 67 3.13 1.13 -6.86
N LEU A 68 4.31 0.55 -6.99
CA LEU A 68 5.55 1.03 -6.39
C LEU A 68 6.63 1.13 -7.46
N GLY A 69 7.37 2.23 -7.46
CA GLY A 69 8.41 2.54 -8.43
C GLY A 69 9.47 3.46 -7.82
N GLY A 70 10.15 4.23 -8.68
CA GLY A 70 11.15 5.19 -8.24
C GLY A 70 12.51 4.56 -7.90
N GLY A 71 12.82 3.37 -8.42
CA GLY A 71 14.08 2.68 -8.21
C GLY A 71 14.00 1.52 -7.22
N THR A 72 12.90 0.78 -7.22
CA THR A 72 12.76 -0.45 -6.44
C THR A 72 13.76 -1.53 -6.88
N ARG A 73 14.09 -2.46 -5.97
CA ARG A 73 15.03 -3.55 -6.23
C ARG A 73 14.76 -4.32 -7.53
N PRO A 74 13.51 -4.73 -7.86
CA PRO A 74 13.25 -5.41 -9.13
C PRO A 74 13.50 -4.53 -10.35
N GLN A 75 13.26 -3.22 -10.28
CA GLN A 75 13.59 -2.28 -11.36
C GLN A 75 15.10 -2.23 -11.58
N LEU A 76 15.87 -2.00 -10.52
CA LEU A 76 17.34 -1.95 -10.58
C LEU A 76 17.95 -3.26 -11.08
N ALA A 77 17.46 -4.41 -10.64
CA ALA A 77 17.92 -5.73 -11.08
C ALA A 77 17.70 -5.97 -12.59
N ASN A 78 16.74 -5.27 -13.19
CA ASN A 78 16.44 -5.37 -14.62
C ASN A 78 17.00 -4.20 -15.44
N GLY A 79 17.84 -3.36 -14.87
CA GLY A 79 18.46 -2.21 -15.53
C GLY A 79 17.46 -1.12 -15.90
N ILE A 80 16.36 -1.03 -15.15
CA ILE A 80 15.35 0.02 -15.34
C ILE A 80 15.73 1.19 -14.44
N GLU A 81 15.99 2.33 -15.08
CA GLU A 81 16.17 3.60 -14.39
C GLU A 81 14.81 4.24 -14.18
N ASP A 82 14.46 4.51 -12.94
CA ASP A 82 13.24 5.19 -12.53
C ASP A 82 13.52 6.00 -11.27
N THR A 83 12.83 7.11 -11.11
CA THR A 83 13.01 7.99 -9.95
C THR A 83 11.67 8.40 -9.34
N ALA A 84 11.70 8.81 -8.08
CA ALA A 84 10.53 9.37 -7.42
C ALA A 84 9.96 10.59 -8.17
N ASP A 85 10.83 11.37 -8.82
CA ASP A 85 10.42 12.53 -9.63
C ASP A 85 9.71 12.12 -10.92
N GLU A 86 10.17 11.09 -11.61
CA GLU A 86 9.51 10.56 -12.80
C GLU A 86 8.15 9.95 -12.45
N MET A 87 8.08 9.21 -11.36
CA MET A 87 6.84 8.69 -10.81
C MET A 87 5.86 9.81 -10.45
N PHE A 88 6.35 10.87 -9.80
CA PHE A 88 5.56 12.05 -9.45
C PHE A 88 5.01 12.75 -10.71
N ASN A 89 5.86 13.03 -11.69
CA ASN A 89 5.46 13.69 -12.94
C ASN A 89 4.37 12.87 -13.68
N TYR A 90 4.53 11.56 -13.71
CA TYR A 90 3.52 10.68 -14.30
C TYR A 90 2.18 10.76 -13.55
N LEU A 91 2.18 10.64 -12.24
CA LEU A 91 0.96 10.66 -11.44
C LEU A 91 0.27 12.02 -11.51
N MET A 92 1.03 13.13 -11.50
CA MET A 92 0.48 14.47 -11.68
C MET A 92 -0.21 14.65 -13.03
N ALA A 93 0.38 14.08 -14.09
CA ALA A 93 -0.17 14.20 -15.44
C ALA A 93 -1.37 13.29 -15.69
N ASN A 94 -1.47 12.16 -14.99
CA ASN A 94 -2.48 11.12 -15.25
C ASN A 94 -3.62 11.08 -14.22
N THR A 95 -3.53 11.84 -13.14
CA THR A 95 -4.55 11.88 -12.09
C THR A 95 -5.50 13.06 -12.33
N PRO A 96 -6.81 12.83 -12.44
CA PRO A 96 -7.77 13.93 -12.44
C PRO A 96 -7.72 14.67 -11.09
N GLU A 97 -7.64 16.01 -11.14
CA GLU A 97 -7.56 16.87 -9.95
C GLU A 97 -6.47 16.41 -8.95
N PRO A 98 -5.19 16.39 -9.37
CA PRO A 98 -4.14 15.78 -8.57
C PRO A 98 -3.84 16.59 -7.29
N ASP A 99 -3.75 15.88 -6.18
CA ASP A 99 -3.25 16.40 -4.91
C ASP A 99 -1.71 16.25 -4.91
N ALA A 100 -1.02 17.33 -5.25
CA ALA A 100 0.44 17.31 -5.43
C ALA A 100 1.20 16.94 -4.14
N GLU A 101 0.72 17.38 -2.98
CA GLU A 101 1.37 17.08 -1.70
C GLU A 101 1.27 15.58 -1.38
N LYS A 102 0.09 15.01 -1.51
CA LYS A 102 -0.14 13.58 -1.31
C LYS A 102 0.63 12.71 -2.31
N ILE A 103 0.62 13.09 -3.58
CA ILE A 103 1.35 12.36 -4.63
C ILE A 103 2.85 12.44 -4.36
N ARG A 104 3.37 13.60 -3.94
CA ARG A 104 4.79 13.75 -3.61
C ARG A 104 5.21 12.84 -2.47
N LEU A 105 4.45 12.85 -1.37
CA LEU A 105 4.68 11.97 -0.23
C LEU A 105 4.68 10.49 -0.66
N TYR A 106 3.71 10.09 -1.45
CA TYR A 106 3.61 8.71 -1.95
C TYR A 106 4.83 8.29 -2.79
N CYS A 107 5.31 9.18 -3.67
CA CYS A 107 6.45 8.89 -4.53
C CYS A 107 7.77 8.86 -3.75
N ASP A 108 7.96 9.78 -2.83
CA ASP A 108 9.17 9.85 -2.01
C ASP A 108 9.32 8.62 -1.11
N ASP A 109 8.20 8.10 -0.60
CA ASP A 109 8.19 6.92 0.27
C ASP A 109 8.07 5.58 -0.48
N SER A 110 7.96 5.58 -1.81
CA SER A 110 7.67 4.37 -2.59
C SER A 110 8.70 3.25 -2.40
N VAL A 111 10.00 3.58 -2.47
CA VAL A 111 11.07 2.61 -2.30
C VAL A 111 11.16 2.10 -0.85
N SER A 112 11.00 2.99 0.13
CA SER A 112 10.98 2.59 1.54
C SER A 112 9.79 1.70 1.87
N HIS A 113 8.62 1.99 1.28
CA HIS A 113 7.44 1.15 1.40
C HIS A 113 7.66 -0.24 0.77
N PHE A 114 8.27 -0.31 -0.41
CA PHE A 114 8.65 -1.59 -1.01
C PHE A 114 9.55 -2.42 -0.06
N ASN A 115 10.59 -1.80 0.49
CA ASN A 115 11.51 -2.46 1.40
C ASN A 115 10.79 -2.93 2.67
N TRP A 116 9.91 -2.11 3.24
CA TRP A 116 9.07 -2.47 4.38
C TRP A 116 8.22 -3.72 4.09
N LEU A 117 7.57 -3.80 2.93
CA LEU A 117 6.80 -4.98 2.53
C LEU A 117 7.68 -6.24 2.48
N VAL A 118 8.90 -6.12 1.95
CA VAL A 118 9.87 -7.23 1.94
C VAL A 118 10.23 -7.65 3.36
N GLU A 119 10.47 -6.70 4.24
CA GLU A 119 10.78 -6.96 5.67
C GLU A 119 9.60 -7.63 6.40
N GLN A 120 8.37 -7.33 6.01
CA GLN A 120 7.18 -8.02 6.53
C GLN A 120 6.97 -9.41 5.91
N GLY A 121 7.85 -9.87 5.03
CA GLY A 121 7.83 -11.22 4.45
C GLY A 121 7.03 -11.35 3.16
N VAL A 122 6.65 -10.25 2.51
CA VAL A 122 6.03 -10.31 1.18
C VAL A 122 7.07 -10.81 0.16
N PRO A 123 6.80 -11.93 -0.55
CA PRO A 123 7.82 -12.62 -1.34
C PRO A 123 7.98 -12.01 -2.73
N PHE A 124 8.57 -10.83 -2.83
CA PHE A 124 8.94 -10.27 -4.13
C PHE A 124 10.21 -10.93 -4.68
N ASN A 125 10.18 -11.31 -5.96
CA ASN A 125 11.37 -11.69 -6.71
C ASN A 125 11.79 -10.57 -7.67
N ASP A 126 12.96 -10.73 -8.32
CA ASP A 126 13.50 -9.72 -9.22
C ASP A 126 13.17 -10.01 -10.70
N GLY A 127 12.25 -10.94 -10.96
CA GLY A 127 11.82 -11.27 -12.31
C GLY A 127 10.96 -10.16 -12.94
N PHE A 128 11.15 -9.94 -14.24
CA PHE A 128 10.39 -8.97 -15.02
C PHE A 128 9.63 -9.65 -16.16
N TYR A 129 8.31 -9.60 -16.09
CA TYR A 129 7.44 -10.07 -17.16
C TYR A 129 7.34 -9.05 -18.28
N ARG A 130 8.07 -9.28 -19.38
CA ARG A 130 8.28 -8.31 -20.45
C ARG A 130 7.18 -8.29 -21.53
N LYS A 131 6.14 -9.10 -21.39
CA LYS A 131 5.02 -9.11 -22.34
C LYS A 131 3.88 -8.24 -21.81
N LYS A 132 3.13 -7.62 -22.74
CA LYS A 132 1.92 -6.88 -22.34
C LYS A 132 0.89 -7.86 -21.81
N HIS A 133 0.58 -7.75 -20.54
CA HIS A 133 -0.45 -8.55 -19.88
C HIS A 133 -0.98 -7.78 -18.67
N TYR A 134 -2.24 -7.97 -18.34
CA TYR A 134 -2.80 -7.40 -17.11
C TYR A 134 -2.39 -8.23 -15.89
N GLU A 135 -2.46 -9.55 -16.03
CA GLU A 135 -1.98 -10.51 -15.03
C GLU A 135 -0.99 -11.44 -15.73
N GLN A 136 0.25 -11.50 -15.24
CA GLN A 136 1.25 -12.40 -15.79
C GLN A 136 0.91 -13.85 -15.44
N PRO A 137 1.16 -14.81 -16.34
CA PRO A 137 0.90 -16.23 -16.09
C PRO A 137 2.02 -16.93 -15.29
N THR A 138 3.02 -16.19 -14.87
CA THR A 138 4.23 -16.66 -14.21
C THR A 138 4.46 -15.85 -12.93
N ASP A 139 5.53 -16.11 -12.20
CA ASP A 139 5.78 -15.57 -10.87
C ASP A 139 6.69 -14.32 -10.82
N GLU A 140 7.01 -13.74 -11.98
CA GLU A 140 7.75 -12.48 -12.02
C GLU A 140 6.96 -11.35 -11.32
N CYS A 141 7.62 -10.65 -10.43
CA CYS A 141 6.97 -9.63 -9.61
C CYS A 141 6.92 -8.25 -10.27
N LEU A 142 7.83 -7.96 -11.21
CA LEU A 142 7.77 -6.72 -11.99
C LEU A 142 7.00 -6.96 -13.28
N ILE A 143 5.87 -6.28 -13.46
CA ILE A 143 5.00 -6.45 -14.63
C ILE A 143 4.99 -5.24 -15.56
N TRP A 144 5.41 -4.07 -15.06
CA TRP A 144 5.60 -2.86 -15.88
C TRP A 144 6.95 -2.24 -15.58
N SER A 145 7.63 -1.79 -16.63
CA SER A 145 8.95 -1.15 -16.50
C SER A 145 8.88 0.21 -15.81
N GLY A 146 7.75 0.86 -15.90
CA GLY A 146 7.50 2.20 -15.42
C GLY A 146 6.40 2.87 -16.22
N ASN A 147 6.29 4.17 -16.09
CA ASN A 147 5.18 4.96 -16.60
C ASN A 147 5.50 5.62 -17.95
N GLU A 148 6.73 5.51 -18.36
CA GLU A 148 7.36 6.18 -19.50
C GLU A 148 6.75 5.83 -20.85
N LYS A 149 6.09 4.67 -20.95
CA LYS A 149 5.50 4.18 -22.22
C LYS A 149 4.01 4.47 -22.37
N ALA A 150 3.39 5.09 -21.38
CA ALA A 150 1.97 5.43 -21.44
C ALA A 150 1.76 6.70 -22.30
N TRP A 151 1.07 6.56 -23.44
CA TRP A 151 0.69 7.74 -24.23
C TRP A 151 -0.48 8.48 -23.56
N PRO A 152 -0.52 9.83 -23.54
CA PRO A 152 0.46 10.78 -24.10
C PRO A 152 1.66 11.07 -23.17
N ILE A 153 1.75 10.45 -22.04
CA ILE A 153 2.74 10.72 -21.00
C ILE A 153 4.15 10.36 -21.47
N SER A 154 4.28 9.37 -22.34
CA SER A 154 5.56 8.94 -22.94
C SER A 154 6.33 10.05 -23.66
N GLU A 155 5.68 11.15 -24.02
CA GLU A 155 6.35 12.34 -24.58
C GLU A 155 6.98 13.23 -23.51
N GLN A 156 6.58 13.06 -22.25
CA GLN A 156 6.96 13.86 -21.10
C GLN A 156 7.81 13.08 -20.10
N ALA A 157 7.59 11.77 -20.03
CA ALA A 157 8.32 10.89 -19.14
C ALA A 157 9.63 10.42 -19.79
N LYS A 158 10.67 10.29 -18.97
CA LYS A 158 11.95 9.73 -19.40
C LYS A 158 11.77 8.23 -19.67
N PRO A 159 12.22 7.73 -20.82
CA PRO A 159 12.19 6.28 -21.08
C PRO A 159 13.06 5.51 -20.10
N ALA A 160 12.54 4.37 -19.63
CA ALA A 160 13.31 3.42 -18.82
C ALA A 160 14.31 2.63 -19.65
#